data_c9206afac3c6d7b72fdd4205c9058da7
#
_entry.id   c9206afac3c6d7b72fdd4205c9058da7
#
_cell.length_a   1.000
_cell.length_b   1.000
_cell.length_c   1.000
_cell.angle_alpha   90.00
_cell.angle_beta   90.00
_cell.angle_gamma   90.00
#
_symmetry.space_group_name_H-M   'P 1'
#
loop_
_entity.id
_entity.type
_entity.pdbx_description
1 polymer ?
#
loop_
_entity_poly.entity_id
_entity_poly.type
_entity_poly.pdbx_seq_one_letter_code
_entity_poly.pdbx_strand_id
1 'polypeptide(L)'
;MSVDYGYVSHRLTMQGETAMGDCSVVATVNSMSYLFSEKWSLLALYRFYPYRYYAMYSNSFKAGSDVQDESGGYVGMRWTPSAKWMVEAYGDVAYFAWPKYHTTGSTYAMDYLVSAVCQLSSFISMGARYQYKWKNEATTQRARLYLRMNRSAWSSETQV
;
A
#
# COMPACT_ATOMS: atom_id res chain seq x y z
N MET A 1 12.97 -10.67 19.30
CA MET A 1 13.71 -9.39 19.53
C MET A 1 13.54 -8.54 18.29
N SER A 2 13.20 -7.24 18.41
CA SER A 2 13.13 -6.32 17.27
C SER A 2 13.93 -5.05 17.55
N VAL A 3 14.35 -4.40 16.47
CA VAL A 3 15.04 -3.11 16.48
C VAL A 3 14.31 -2.21 15.50
N ASP A 4 13.84 -1.08 16.01
CA ASP A 4 13.21 -0.01 15.24
C ASP A 4 14.23 1.10 15.00
N TYR A 5 14.24 1.65 13.81
CA TYR A 5 15.11 2.76 13.45
C TYR A 5 14.37 3.73 12.55
N GLY A 6 14.73 5.00 12.64
CA GLY A 6 14.10 6.04 11.86
C GLY A 6 14.99 7.26 11.66
N TYR A 7 14.77 7.94 10.56
CA TYR A 7 15.39 9.20 10.22
C TYR A 7 14.32 10.15 9.69
N VAL A 8 14.26 11.34 10.23
CA VAL A 8 13.31 12.38 9.82
C VAL A 8 14.06 13.64 9.46
N SER A 9 13.85 14.12 8.27
CA SER A 9 14.34 15.40 7.76
C SER A 9 13.17 16.19 7.16
N HIS A 10 13.41 17.43 6.75
CA HIS A 10 12.37 18.31 6.21
C HIS A 10 11.57 17.70 5.04
N ARG A 11 12.23 16.92 4.18
CA ARG A 11 11.61 16.31 2.98
C ARG A 11 11.68 14.80 2.94
N LEU A 12 12.46 14.18 3.81
CA LEU A 12 12.71 12.75 3.82
C LEU A 12 12.39 12.17 5.18
N THR A 13 11.52 11.18 5.19
CA THR A 13 11.26 10.34 6.36
C THR A 13 11.58 8.90 6.00
N MET A 14 12.42 8.26 6.78
CA MET A 14 12.75 6.84 6.65
C MET A 14 12.43 6.16 7.98
N GLN A 15 11.81 5.00 7.90
CA GLN A 15 11.47 4.18 9.06
C GLN A 15 11.70 2.72 8.70
N GLY A 16 12.24 1.97 9.63
CA GLY A 16 12.43 0.55 9.44
C GLY A 16 12.34 -0.21 10.75
N GLU A 17 11.93 -1.44 10.64
CA GLU A 17 11.94 -2.43 11.70
C GLU A 17 12.65 -3.67 11.20
N THR A 18 13.56 -4.18 12.02
CA THR A 18 14.19 -5.48 11.78
C THR A 18 13.95 -6.35 13.00
N ALA A 19 13.28 -7.47 12.80
CA ALA A 19 12.92 -8.40 13.85
C ALA A 19 13.58 -9.75 13.63
N MET A 20 14.04 -10.36 14.71
CA MET A 20 14.60 -11.70 14.72
C MET A 20 13.61 -12.64 15.44
N GLY A 21 13.18 -13.69 14.73
CA GLY A 21 12.33 -14.74 15.27
C GLY A 21 13.10 -15.82 16.03
N ASP A 22 12.39 -16.79 16.57
CA ASP A 22 12.92 -17.85 17.43
C ASP A 22 13.97 -18.75 16.75
N CYS A 23 13.97 -18.85 15.43
CA CYS A 23 14.93 -19.64 14.66
C CYS A 23 16.15 -18.83 14.16
N SER A 24 16.46 -17.69 14.78
CA SER A 24 17.52 -16.77 14.32
C SER A 24 17.31 -16.25 12.90
N VAL A 25 16.06 -16.18 12.47
CA VAL A 25 15.66 -15.74 11.13
C VAL A 25 15.27 -14.27 11.20
N VAL A 26 15.80 -13.47 10.30
CA VAL A 26 15.61 -12.02 10.29
C VAL A 26 14.53 -11.63 9.29
N ALA A 27 13.55 -10.90 9.75
CA ALA A 27 12.52 -10.23 8.95
C ALA A 27 12.75 -8.72 9.00
N THR A 28 12.46 -8.02 7.93
CA THR A 28 12.63 -6.57 7.87
C THR A 28 11.54 -5.88 7.05
N VAL A 29 11.14 -4.70 7.53
CA VAL A 29 10.26 -3.76 6.82
C VAL A 29 10.93 -2.41 6.83
N ASN A 30 11.04 -1.80 5.67
CA ASN A 30 11.61 -0.47 5.52
C ASN A 30 10.70 0.40 4.69
N SER A 31 10.46 1.61 5.13
CA SER A 31 9.69 2.59 4.38
C SER A 31 10.47 3.89 4.23
N MET A 32 10.28 4.53 3.10
CA MET A 32 10.84 5.83 2.77
C MET A 32 9.75 6.71 2.18
N SER A 33 9.54 7.87 2.77
CA SER A 33 8.65 8.90 2.24
C SER A 33 9.48 10.13 1.87
N TYR A 34 9.28 10.60 0.64
CA TYR A 34 9.99 11.76 0.13
C TYR A 34 9.02 12.80 -0.43
N LEU A 35 9.16 14.04 0.03
CA LEU A 35 8.39 15.19 -0.41
C LEU A 35 9.18 15.98 -1.46
N PHE A 36 8.93 15.75 -2.74
CA PHE A 36 9.58 16.49 -3.83
C PHE A 36 9.20 17.98 -3.83
N SER A 37 7.91 18.24 -3.60
CA SER A 37 7.35 19.57 -3.44
C SER A 37 6.07 19.49 -2.62
N GLU A 38 5.47 20.62 -2.28
CA GLU A 38 4.15 20.66 -1.60
C GLU A 38 3.04 19.93 -2.39
N LYS A 39 3.25 19.71 -3.68
CA LYS A 39 2.29 19.08 -4.59
C LYS A 39 2.60 17.62 -4.90
N TRP A 40 3.82 17.14 -4.63
CA TRP A 40 4.28 15.82 -4.98
C TRP A 40 4.93 15.11 -3.80
N SER A 41 4.44 13.94 -3.47
CA SER A 41 5.05 13.03 -2.50
C SER A 41 5.13 11.61 -3.04
N LEU A 42 6.18 10.92 -2.66
CA LEU A 42 6.46 9.52 -2.96
C LEU A 42 6.57 8.75 -1.67
N LEU A 43 6.03 7.55 -1.63
CA LEU A 43 6.23 6.57 -0.58
C LEU A 43 6.78 5.29 -1.22
N ALA A 44 7.88 4.79 -0.72
CA ALA A 44 8.40 3.49 -1.08
C ALA A 44 8.47 2.62 0.18
N LEU A 45 8.15 1.34 0.05
CA LEU A 45 8.25 0.38 1.14
C LEU A 45 8.83 -0.92 0.60
N TYR A 46 9.76 -1.48 1.32
CA TYR A 46 10.32 -2.81 1.08
C TYR A 46 10.05 -3.69 2.28
N ARG A 47 9.65 -4.95 2.04
CA ARG A 47 9.40 -5.94 3.07
C ARG A 47 10.01 -7.28 2.70
N PHE A 48 10.55 -7.94 3.71
CA PHE A 48 11.14 -9.26 3.58
C PHE A 48 10.81 -10.10 4.82
N TYR A 49 10.02 -11.16 4.61
CA TYR A 49 9.60 -12.12 5.62
C TYR A 49 10.02 -13.53 5.17
N PRO A 50 11.11 -14.09 5.70
CA PRO A 50 11.51 -15.44 5.36
C PRO A 50 10.45 -16.49 5.76
N TYR A 51 10.47 -17.64 5.09
CA TYR A 51 9.53 -18.74 5.36
C TYR A 51 9.54 -19.21 6.82
N ARG A 52 10.71 -19.24 7.47
CA ARG A 52 10.85 -19.65 8.88
C ARG A 52 10.50 -18.57 9.89
N TYR A 53 10.23 -17.35 9.44
CA TYR A 53 9.77 -16.28 10.31
C TYR A 53 8.28 -16.41 10.52
N TYR A 54 7.87 -16.52 11.77
CA TYR A 54 6.46 -16.60 12.13
C TYR A 54 6.14 -15.58 13.23
N ALA A 55 5.27 -14.65 12.92
CA ALA A 55 4.85 -13.60 13.85
C ALA A 55 3.34 -13.65 14.02
N MET A 56 2.88 -14.42 15.01
CA MET A 56 1.46 -14.68 15.27
C MET A 56 0.64 -13.40 15.52
N TYR A 57 1.23 -12.40 16.13
CA TYR A 57 0.57 -11.17 16.53
C TYR A 57 1.03 -9.93 15.75
N SER A 58 1.85 -10.09 14.72
CA SER A 58 2.33 -8.98 13.93
C SER A 58 1.27 -8.52 12.92
N ASN A 59 0.99 -7.23 12.93
CA ASN A 59 0.13 -6.58 11.94
C ASN A 59 0.95 -5.80 10.90
N SER A 60 2.10 -6.34 10.51
CA SER A 60 2.99 -5.74 9.53
C SER A 60 2.33 -5.66 8.13
N PHE A 61 2.80 -4.74 7.31
CA PHE A 61 2.34 -4.57 5.94
C PHE A 61 2.65 -5.82 5.11
N LYS A 62 1.63 -6.45 4.54
CA LYS A 62 1.72 -7.73 3.81
C LYS A 62 0.70 -7.82 2.68
N ALA A 63 1.02 -8.59 1.64
CA ALA A 63 0.09 -8.97 0.57
C ALA A 63 -0.53 -10.36 0.81
N GLY A 64 0.12 -11.20 1.59
CA GLY A 64 -0.35 -12.52 2.02
C GLY A 64 -1.35 -12.48 3.18
N SER A 65 -1.82 -13.66 3.61
CA SER A 65 -2.62 -13.83 4.83
C SER A 65 -1.77 -13.69 6.09
N ASP A 66 -0.53 -14.18 6.04
CA ASP A 66 0.37 -14.26 7.18
C ASP A 66 1.66 -13.47 6.93
N VAL A 67 2.34 -13.06 8.01
CA VAL A 67 3.65 -12.41 7.96
C VAL A 67 4.72 -13.49 7.86
N GLN A 68 4.77 -14.15 6.71
CA GLN A 68 5.65 -15.28 6.45
C GLN A 68 5.81 -15.48 4.94
N ASP A 69 7.03 -15.89 4.50
CA ASP A 69 7.30 -16.24 3.10
C ASP A 69 6.87 -15.16 2.11
N GLU A 70 7.25 -13.92 2.36
CA GLU A 70 6.92 -12.82 1.48
C GLU A 70 8.10 -11.86 1.33
N SER A 71 8.44 -11.59 0.08
CA SER A 71 9.38 -10.53 -0.30
C SER A 71 8.64 -9.57 -1.22
N GLY A 72 8.58 -8.30 -0.90
CA GLY A 72 7.77 -7.38 -1.68
C GLY A 72 8.21 -5.94 -1.62
N GLY A 73 7.75 -5.19 -2.60
CA GLY A 73 7.97 -3.76 -2.71
C GLY A 73 6.68 -3.02 -3.06
N TYR A 74 6.46 -1.93 -2.37
CA TYR A 74 5.36 -1.02 -2.60
C TYR A 74 5.91 0.35 -2.98
N VAL A 75 5.32 0.97 -3.99
CA VAL A 75 5.59 2.36 -4.35
C VAL A 75 4.27 3.07 -4.52
N GLY A 76 4.08 4.15 -3.79
CA GLY A 76 2.91 5.01 -3.83
C GLY A 76 3.29 6.45 -4.14
N MET A 77 2.44 7.13 -4.89
CA MET A 77 2.62 8.51 -5.30
C MET A 77 1.33 9.28 -5.03
N ARG A 78 1.48 10.49 -4.51
CA ARG A 78 0.39 11.46 -4.39
C ARG A 78 0.77 12.74 -5.12
N TRP A 79 -0.16 13.25 -5.92
CA TRP A 79 -0.03 14.47 -6.69
C TRP A 79 -1.23 15.37 -6.49
N THR A 80 -1.01 16.60 -6.03
CA THR A 80 -2.04 17.63 -5.81
C THR A 80 -1.73 18.85 -6.66
N PRO A 81 -2.03 18.82 -7.98
CA PRO A 81 -1.71 19.91 -8.90
C PRO A 81 -2.36 21.24 -8.50
N SER A 82 -3.54 21.15 -7.89
CA SER A 82 -4.26 22.31 -7.33
C SER A 82 -5.04 21.91 -6.08
N ALA A 83 -5.55 22.89 -5.34
CA ALA A 83 -6.39 22.64 -4.16
C ALA A 83 -7.67 21.82 -4.45
N LYS A 84 -8.06 21.73 -5.72
CA LYS A 84 -9.26 20.99 -6.14
C LYS A 84 -8.99 19.57 -6.62
N TRP A 85 -7.76 19.24 -6.97
CA TRP A 85 -7.41 17.94 -7.55
C TRP A 85 -6.42 17.19 -6.68
N MET A 86 -6.71 15.93 -6.45
CA MET A 86 -5.80 14.98 -5.81
C MET A 86 -5.78 13.70 -6.66
N VAL A 87 -4.60 13.28 -7.04
CA VAL A 87 -4.35 12.02 -7.75
C VAL A 87 -3.43 11.17 -6.90
N GLU A 88 -3.81 9.92 -6.69
CA GLU A 88 -3.02 8.92 -5.97
C GLU A 88 -2.87 7.69 -6.85
N ALA A 89 -1.68 7.16 -6.87
CA ALA A 89 -1.39 5.90 -7.53
C ALA A 89 -0.45 5.07 -6.67
N TYR A 90 -0.64 3.75 -6.66
CA TYR A 90 0.33 2.84 -6.07
C TYR A 90 0.47 1.55 -6.86
N GLY A 91 1.62 0.93 -6.71
CA GLY A 91 1.90 -0.43 -7.13
C GLY A 91 2.53 -1.21 -5.98
N ASP A 92 2.02 -2.39 -5.73
CA ASP A 92 2.54 -3.36 -4.77
C ASP A 92 2.83 -4.67 -5.50
N VAL A 93 4.04 -5.19 -5.33
CA VAL A 93 4.47 -6.48 -5.88
C VAL A 93 5.02 -7.33 -4.76
N ALA A 94 4.51 -8.53 -4.62
CA ALA A 94 4.96 -9.50 -3.64
C ALA A 94 5.33 -10.82 -4.32
N TYR A 95 6.44 -11.40 -3.86
CA TYR A 95 6.93 -12.72 -4.25
C TYR A 95 6.86 -13.66 -3.05
N PHE A 96 6.35 -14.85 -3.28
CA PHE A 96 6.26 -15.95 -2.33
C PHE A 96 7.12 -17.11 -2.84
N ALA A 97 8.18 -17.43 -2.12
CA ALA A 97 9.15 -18.45 -2.54
C ALA A 97 8.60 -19.86 -2.40
N TRP A 98 7.74 -20.09 -1.40
CA TRP A 98 7.12 -21.39 -1.12
C TRP A 98 5.71 -21.47 -1.71
N PRO A 99 5.29 -22.68 -2.14
CA PRO A 99 3.94 -22.88 -2.66
C PRO A 99 2.88 -22.46 -1.65
N LYS A 100 1.92 -21.66 -2.08
CA LYS A 100 0.70 -21.34 -1.33
C LYS A 100 -0.38 -22.38 -1.63
N TYR A 101 -1.47 -22.36 -0.85
CA TYR A 101 -2.59 -23.26 -1.07
C TYR A 101 -3.08 -23.20 -2.53
N HIS A 102 -3.23 -24.34 -3.18
CA HIS A 102 -3.55 -24.54 -4.61
C HIS A 102 -2.46 -24.12 -5.61
N THR A 103 -1.20 -23.93 -5.22
CA THR A 103 -0.11 -23.68 -6.15
C THR A 103 0.99 -24.72 -6.01
N THR A 104 1.65 -25.08 -7.12
CA THR A 104 2.73 -26.08 -7.15
C THR A 104 4.13 -25.50 -7.08
N GLY A 105 4.25 -24.16 -7.04
CA GLY A 105 5.55 -23.47 -7.04
C GLY A 105 5.49 -22.07 -6.43
N SER A 106 6.57 -21.33 -6.59
CA SER A 106 6.63 -19.93 -6.20
C SER A 106 5.59 -19.09 -6.94
N THR A 107 5.04 -18.10 -6.26
CA THR A 107 3.97 -17.26 -6.81
C THR A 107 4.27 -15.77 -6.63
N TYR A 108 3.62 -14.96 -7.46
CA TYR A 108 3.65 -13.50 -7.37
C TYR A 108 2.25 -12.98 -7.06
N ALA A 109 2.17 -11.85 -6.39
CA ALA A 109 0.96 -11.05 -6.27
C ALA A 109 1.27 -9.62 -6.69
N MET A 110 0.36 -9.00 -7.42
CA MET A 110 0.45 -7.60 -7.85
C MET A 110 -0.85 -6.89 -7.53
N ASP A 111 -0.75 -5.67 -6.99
CA ASP A 111 -1.88 -4.80 -6.72
C ASP A 111 -1.54 -3.39 -7.19
N TYR A 112 -2.24 -2.91 -8.19
CA TYR A 112 -2.09 -1.55 -8.73
C TYR A 112 -3.38 -0.79 -8.52
N LEU A 113 -3.25 0.45 -8.09
CA LEU A 113 -4.39 1.33 -7.91
C LEU A 113 -4.06 2.73 -8.41
N VAL A 114 -5.03 3.31 -9.11
CA VAL A 114 -5.03 4.72 -9.45
C VAL A 114 -6.35 5.32 -9.01
N SER A 115 -6.30 6.43 -8.32
CA SER A 115 -7.49 7.19 -7.93
C SER A 115 -7.28 8.68 -8.21
N ALA A 116 -8.34 9.32 -8.65
CA ALA A 116 -8.39 10.76 -8.86
C ALA A 116 -9.63 11.33 -8.18
N VAL A 117 -9.45 12.39 -7.43
CA VAL A 117 -10.53 13.10 -6.75
C VAL A 117 -10.53 14.56 -7.19
N CYS A 118 -11.68 15.05 -7.58
CA CYS A 118 -11.89 16.45 -7.95
C CYS A 118 -12.93 17.08 -7.02
N GLN A 119 -12.57 18.18 -6.38
CA GLN A 119 -13.47 18.98 -5.56
C GLN A 119 -14.10 20.07 -6.43
N LEU A 120 -15.34 19.84 -6.86
CA LEU A 120 -16.09 20.77 -7.73
C LEU A 120 -16.52 22.02 -6.96
N SER A 121 -16.95 21.82 -5.71
CA SER A 121 -17.41 22.90 -4.81
C SER A 121 -17.03 22.54 -3.38
N SER A 122 -17.21 23.47 -2.44
CA SER A 122 -16.98 23.24 -1.01
C SER A 122 -17.82 22.07 -0.45
N PHE A 123 -18.91 21.70 -1.13
CA PHE A 123 -19.85 20.67 -0.70
C PHE A 123 -20.01 19.51 -1.70
N ILE A 124 -19.36 19.56 -2.88
CA ILE A 124 -19.45 18.51 -3.90
C ILE A 124 -18.03 18.06 -4.27
N SER A 125 -17.77 16.77 -4.13
CA SER A 125 -16.59 16.12 -4.66
C SER A 125 -16.97 14.90 -5.50
N MET A 126 -16.25 14.70 -6.58
CA MET A 126 -16.35 13.51 -7.42
C MET A 126 -14.99 12.80 -7.50
N GLY A 127 -15.02 11.49 -7.65
CA GLY A 127 -13.81 10.74 -7.78
C GLY A 127 -13.99 9.48 -8.62
N ALA A 128 -12.87 9.05 -9.16
CA ALA A 128 -12.74 7.80 -9.89
C ALA A 128 -11.61 6.99 -9.27
N ARG A 129 -11.81 5.69 -9.16
CA ARG A 129 -10.82 4.75 -8.64
C ARG A 129 -10.81 3.52 -9.52
N TYR A 130 -9.62 3.12 -9.96
CA TYR A 130 -9.39 1.88 -10.67
C TYR A 130 -8.36 1.05 -9.93
N GLN A 131 -8.66 -0.23 -9.72
CA GLN A 131 -7.78 -1.18 -9.08
C GLN A 131 -7.64 -2.43 -9.95
N TYR A 132 -6.41 -2.86 -10.15
CA TYR A 132 -6.03 -4.10 -10.80
C TYR A 132 -5.29 -4.98 -9.80
N LYS A 133 -5.82 -6.16 -9.52
CA LYS A 133 -5.20 -7.17 -8.67
C LYS A 133 -4.95 -8.45 -9.45
N TRP A 134 -3.74 -8.96 -9.34
CA TRP A 134 -3.37 -10.27 -9.84
C TRP A 134 -2.76 -11.09 -8.70
N LYS A 135 -3.33 -12.25 -8.43
CA LYS A 135 -2.87 -13.17 -7.37
C LYS A 135 -3.26 -14.59 -7.71
N ASN A 136 -2.32 -15.54 -7.61
CA ASN A 136 -2.56 -16.97 -7.85
C ASN A 136 -3.30 -17.22 -9.19
N GLU A 137 -2.79 -16.63 -10.29
CA GLU A 137 -3.38 -16.71 -11.63
C GLU A 137 -4.78 -16.08 -11.78
N ALA A 138 -5.36 -15.59 -10.71
CA ALA A 138 -6.64 -14.89 -10.74
C ALA A 138 -6.42 -13.38 -10.89
N THR A 139 -7.14 -12.80 -11.85
CA THR A 139 -7.16 -11.35 -12.09
C THR A 139 -8.46 -10.76 -11.59
N THR A 140 -8.37 -9.70 -10.82
CA THR A 140 -9.52 -8.93 -10.36
C THR A 140 -9.35 -7.49 -10.77
N GLN A 141 -10.33 -6.95 -11.49
CA GLN A 141 -10.38 -5.53 -11.88
C GLN A 141 -11.61 -4.89 -11.22
N ARG A 142 -11.40 -3.71 -10.65
CA ARG A 142 -12.48 -2.94 -10.02
C ARG A 142 -12.37 -1.49 -10.44
N ALA A 143 -13.43 -0.98 -11.04
CA ALA A 143 -13.58 0.44 -11.32
C ALA A 143 -14.72 0.97 -10.45
N ARG A 144 -14.54 2.14 -9.85
CA ARG A 144 -15.56 2.83 -9.06
C ARG A 144 -15.59 4.30 -9.43
N LEU A 145 -16.78 4.80 -9.64
CA LEU A 145 -17.05 6.23 -9.72
C LEU A 145 -17.89 6.60 -8.51
N TYR A 146 -17.61 7.71 -7.88
CA TYR A 146 -18.38 8.18 -6.75
C TYR A 146 -18.59 9.69 -6.79
N LEU A 147 -19.76 10.09 -6.36
CA LEU A 147 -20.13 11.48 -6.12
C LEU A 147 -20.48 11.62 -4.64
N ARG A 148 -19.77 12.49 -3.96
CA ARG A 148 -20.01 12.78 -2.55
C ARG A 148 -20.51 14.20 -2.41
N MET A 149 -21.66 14.34 -1.76
CA MET A 149 -22.24 15.63 -1.39
C MET A 149 -22.23 15.76 0.13
N ASN A 150 -21.65 16.83 0.64
CA ASN A 150 -21.53 17.09 2.07
C ASN A 150 -22.03 18.49 2.40
N ARG A 151 -23.17 18.59 3.05
CA ARG A 151 -23.76 19.84 3.50
C ARG A 151 -23.97 19.77 5.01
N SER A 152 -23.87 20.88 5.71
CA SER A 152 -23.86 20.96 7.19
C SER A 152 -25.01 20.21 7.91
N ALA A 153 -26.10 19.90 7.23
CA ALA A 153 -27.26 19.20 7.79
C ALA A 153 -27.36 17.72 7.35
N TRP A 154 -26.68 17.30 6.28
CA TRP A 154 -26.72 15.92 5.76
C TRP A 154 -25.59 15.65 4.77
N SER A 155 -25.18 14.38 4.69
CA SER A 155 -24.19 13.89 3.73
C SER A 155 -24.78 12.74 2.92
N SER A 156 -24.49 12.69 1.63
CA SER A 156 -24.85 11.57 0.74
C SER A 156 -23.64 11.17 -0.09
N GLU A 157 -23.43 9.87 -0.22
CA GLU A 157 -22.42 9.29 -1.10
C GLU A 157 -23.10 8.27 -2.02
N THR A 158 -22.95 8.46 -3.33
CA THR A 158 -23.42 7.53 -4.34
C THR A 158 -22.23 6.91 -5.05
N GLN A 159 -22.18 5.58 -5.10
CA GLN A 159 -21.13 4.81 -5.79
C GLN A 159 -21.76 3.96 -6.89
N VAL A 160 -21.07 3.89 -8.03
CA VAL A 160 -21.40 3.02 -9.17
C VAL A 160 -20.17 2.19 -9.53
#